data_5ef9207d9b0f8748d37769f6a97288e6
#
_entry.id   5ef9207d9b0f8748d37769f6a97288e6
#
_cell.length_a   1.000
_cell.length_b   1.000
_cell.length_c   1.000
_cell.angle_alpha   90.00
_cell.angle_beta   90.00
_cell.angle_gamma   90.00
#
_symmetry.space_group_name_H-M   'P 1'
#
loop_
_entity.id
_entity.type
_entity.pdbx_description
1 polymer ?
#
loop_
_entity_poly.entity_id
_entity_poly.type
_entity_poly.pdbx_seq_one_letter_code
_entity_poly.pdbx_strand_id
1 'polypeptide(L)'
;MITVWWSAAGLIHYSFLKPGVTITSEKYVQQIDEMHQKLQQLQPALVNRKSPILFHEKARSHVSKQTLQKLIELSYEVLPHLPYSPDLLPTDYHFFKHLNNFLQEKQFKKQQDAENAFKEFVDSRSTDFYTTGINKLVSRWQRCVNSNGSYFD
;
A
#
# COMPACT_ATOMS: atom_id res chain seq x y z
N MET A 1 -0.50 13.59 3.32
CA MET A 1 -0.73 12.32 2.59
C MET A 1 0.42 11.36 2.85
N ILE A 2 0.11 10.09 2.99
CA ILE A 2 1.09 9.03 3.28
C ILE A 2 1.00 7.97 2.20
N THR A 3 2.15 7.53 1.69
CA THR A 3 2.25 6.34 0.84
C THR A 3 2.81 5.21 1.68
N VAL A 4 2.15 4.06 1.65
CA VAL A 4 2.49 2.90 2.49
C VAL A 4 2.70 1.68 1.61
N TRP A 5 3.77 0.93 1.88
CA TRP A 5 4.11 -0.31 1.19
C TRP A 5 4.22 -1.41 2.24
N TRP A 6 3.43 -2.48 2.08
CA TRP A 6 3.37 -3.54 3.07
C TRP A 6 3.02 -4.88 2.45
N SER A 7 3.28 -5.96 3.19
CA SER A 7 2.97 -7.32 2.81
C SER A 7 2.38 -8.06 4.00
N ALA A 8 2.04 -9.33 3.81
CA ALA A 8 1.58 -10.18 4.92
C ALA A 8 2.62 -10.28 6.05
N ALA A 9 3.88 -10.08 5.75
CA ALA A 9 4.96 -10.14 6.75
C ALA A 9 5.15 -8.83 7.52
N GLY A 10 4.58 -7.73 7.06
CA GLY A 10 4.66 -6.45 7.76
C GLY A 10 4.90 -5.26 6.85
N LEU A 11 5.17 -4.13 7.48
CA LEU A 11 5.47 -2.87 6.79
C LEU A 11 6.84 -2.95 6.11
N ILE A 12 6.90 -2.51 4.86
CA ILE A 12 8.14 -2.48 4.08
C ILE A 12 8.70 -1.06 4.05
N HIS A 13 7.89 -0.10 3.64
CA HIS A 13 8.31 1.30 3.46
C HIS A 13 7.12 2.23 3.55
N TYR A 14 7.35 3.46 4.00
CA TYR A 14 6.35 4.52 3.95
C TYR A 14 7.02 5.85 3.65
N SER A 15 6.23 6.78 3.13
CA SER A 15 6.70 8.12 2.79
C SER A 15 5.60 9.13 3.04
N PHE A 16 5.96 10.26 3.66
CA PHE A 16 5.04 11.37 3.87
C PHE A 16 5.18 12.39 2.75
N LEU A 17 4.05 12.84 2.21
CA LEU A 17 4.01 13.95 1.28
C LEU A 17 3.60 15.21 2.03
N LYS A 18 4.28 16.33 1.72
CA LYS A 18 3.93 17.63 2.29
C LYS A 18 2.51 18.02 1.85
N PRO A 19 1.76 18.76 2.68
CA PRO A 19 0.44 19.26 2.29
C PRO A 19 0.49 20.00 0.96
N GLY A 20 -0.47 19.73 0.07
CA GLY A 20 -0.55 20.37 -1.23
C GLY A 20 0.38 19.82 -2.29
N VAL A 21 1.26 18.89 -1.96
CA VAL A 21 2.16 18.24 -2.92
C VAL A 21 1.46 17.04 -3.55
N THR A 22 1.43 17.01 -4.88
CA THR A 22 0.87 15.88 -5.63
C THR A 22 2.01 14.93 -5.99
N ILE A 23 1.75 13.62 -5.89
CA ILE A 23 2.74 12.63 -6.29
C ILE A 23 2.82 12.60 -7.82
N THR A 24 4.05 12.74 -8.34
CA THR A 24 4.33 12.63 -9.78
C THR A 24 4.83 11.22 -10.09
N SER A 25 4.86 10.87 -11.39
CA SER A 25 5.43 9.59 -11.82
C SER A 25 6.89 9.45 -11.39
N GLU A 26 7.66 10.53 -11.47
CA GLU A 26 9.06 10.53 -11.03
C GLU A 26 9.21 10.24 -9.55
N LYS A 27 8.40 10.90 -8.74
CA LYS A 27 8.39 10.66 -7.28
C LYS A 27 7.95 9.23 -6.95
N TYR A 28 6.96 8.73 -7.66
CA TYR A 28 6.47 7.38 -7.45
C TYR A 28 7.52 6.34 -7.82
N VAL A 29 8.21 6.52 -8.94
CA VAL A 29 9.32 5.66 -9.36
C VAL A 29 10.44 5.67 -8.31
N GLN A 30 10.76 6.83 -7.76
CA GLN A 30 11.74 6.94 -6.68
C GLN A 30 11.30 6.17 -5.44
N GLN A 31 10.02 6.26 -5.07
CA GLN A 31 9.48 5.50 -3.95
C GLN A 31 9.55 3.99 -4.20
N ILE A 32 9.30 3.56 -5.43
CA ILE A 32 9.43 2.14 -5.81
C ILE A 32 10.87 1.67 -5.60
N ASP A 33 11.85 2.46 -6.03
CA ASP A 33 13.27 2.11 -5.82
C ASP A 33 13.62 1.99 -4.34
N GLU A 34 13.18 2.95 -3.53
CA GLU A 34 13.41 2.93 -2.09
C GLU A 34 12.73 1.74 -1.42
N MET A 35 11.49 1.45 -1.80
CA MET A 35 10.75 0.31 -1.32
C MET A 35 11.45 -1.00 -1.70
N HIS A 36 11.89 -1.11 -2.95
CA HIS A 36 12.57 -2.30 -3.44
C HIS A 36 13.85 -2.59 -2.65
N GLN A 37 14.65 -1.57 -2.35
CA GLN A 37 15.85 -1.73 -1.53
C GLN A 37 15.52 -2.29 -0.16
N LYS A 38 14.47 -1.77 0.48
CA LYS A 38 14.03 -2.26 1.78
C LYS A 38 13.47 -3.68 1.71
N LEU A 39 12.73 -4.00 0.63
CA LEU A 39 12.20 -5.33 0.42
C LEU A 39 13.32 -6.37 0.27
N GLN A 40 14.39 -6.03 -0.45
CA GLN A 40 15.55 -6.89 -0.58
C GLN A 40 16.21 -7.21 0.76
N GLN A 41 16.23 -6.25 1.69
CA GLN A 41 16.78 -6.44 3.02
C GLN A 41 15.85 -7.26 3.92
N LEU A 42 14.54 -7.00 3.86
CA LEU A 42 13.55 -7.61 4.75
C LEU A 42 13.10 -8.98 4.29
N GLN A 43 12.94 -9.17 2.98
CA GLN A 43 12.39 -10.38 2.38
C GLN A 43 13.18 -10.76 1.12
N PRO A 44 14.46 -11.10 1.25
CA PRO A 44 15.30 -11.41 0.09
C PRO A 44 14.80 -12.60 -0.74
N ALA A 45 14.15 -13.57 -0.11
CA ALA A 45 13.60 -14.72 -0.83
C ALA A 45 12.48 -14.30 -1.81
N LEU A 46 11.68 -13.32 -1.44
CA LEU A 46 10.60 -12.85 -2.30
C LEU A 46 11.13 -12.17 -3.56
N VAL A 47 12.23 -11.42 -3.42
CA VAL A 47 12.86 -10.71 -4.55
C VAL A 47 13.68 -11.67 -5.41
N ASN A 48 14.41 -12.58 -4.81
CA ASN A 48 15.41 -13.42 -5.51
C ASN A 48 14.81 -14.69 -6.13
N ARG A 49 13.77 -15.25 -5.55
CA ARG A 49 13.20 -16.54 -5.98
C ARG A 49 11.92 -16.41 -6.78
N LYS A 50 11.15 -15.34 -6.54
CA LYS A 50 9.86 -15.10 -7.18
C LYS A 50 9.78 -13.65 -7.57
N SER A 51 9.04 -13.37 -8.65
CA SER A 51 8.68 -11.98 -8.97
C SER A 51 7.68 -11.50 -7.93
N PRO A 52 7.96 -10.41 -7.21
CA PRO A 52 6.98 -9.85 -6.28
C PRO A 52 5.73 -9.40 -7.02
N ILE A 53 4.58 -9.58 -6.39
CA ILE A 53 3.30 -9.12 -6.94
C ILE A 53 2.93 -7.81 -6.25
N LEU A 54 2.78 -6.75 -7.04
CA LEU A 54 2.37 -5.44 -6.56
C LEU A 54 0.88 -5.24 -6.79
N PHE A 55 0.17 -4.84 -5.74
CA PHE A 55 -1.24 -4.46 -5.84
C PHE A 55 -1.38 -3.01 -5.42
N HIS A 56 -1.69 -2.14 -6.38
CA HIS A 56 -1.87 -0.71 -6.16
C HIS A 56 -3.06 -0.20 -6.99
N GLU A 57 -3.59 0.95 -6.63
CA GLU A 57 -4.70 1.55 -7.36
C GLU A 57 -4.24 2.11 -8.72
N LYS A 58 -5.19 2.33 -9.63
CA LYS A 58 -4.92 2.91 -10.95
C LYS A 58 -4.93 4.45 -10.88
N ALA A 59 -3.96 5.04 -10.18
CA ALA A 59 -3.73 6.47 -10.24
C ALA A 59 -2.82 6.80 -11.44
N ARG A 60 -2.85 8.04 -11.92
CA ARG A 60 -2.05 8.46 -13.06
C ARG A 60 -0.57 8.15 -12.91
N SER A 61 0.00 8.48 -11.75
CA SER A 61 1.41 8.24 -11.46
C SER A 61 1.74 6.75 -11.39
N HIS A 62 0.76 5.91 -11.03
CA HIS A 62 0.94 4.47 -10.88
C HIS A 62 0.90 3.72 -12.21
N VAL A 63 0.23 4.27 -13.24
CA VAL A 63 0.05 3.61 -14.54
C VAL A 63 0.81 4.28 -15.67
N SER A 64 1.63 5.28 -15.38
CA SER A 64 2.43 5.97 -16.40
C SER A 64 3.44 4.99 -17.02
N LYS A 65 3.89 5.30 -18.25
CA LYS A 65 4.92 4.51 -18.92
C LYS A 65 6.18 4.39 -18.06
N GLN A 66 6.57 5.47 -17.40
CA GLN A 66 7.76 5.52 -16.56
C GLN A 66 7.65 4.55 -15.39
N THR A 67 6.49 4.54 -14.73
CA THR A 67 6.23 3.64 -13.60
C THR A 67 6.19 2.19 -14.06
N LEU A 68 5.48 1.89 -15.16
CA LEU A 68 5.39 0.53 -15.68
C LEU A 68 6.74 0.00 -16.12
N GLN A 69 7.56 0.85 -16.74
CA GLN A 69 8.92 0.48 -17.15
C GLN A 69 9.78 0.12 -15.93
N LYS A 70 9.71 0.92 -14.86
CA LYS A 70 10.45 0.65 -13.63
C LYS A 70 10.05 -0.70 -13.02
N LEU A 71 8.75 -0.99 -12.98
CA LEU A 71 8.26 -2.26 -12.43
C LEU A 71 8.72 -3.45 -13.26
N ILE A 72 8.76 -3.30 -14.59
CA ILE A 72 9.30 -4.34 -15.48
C ILE A 72 10.79 -4.54 -15.22
N GLU A 73 11.57 -3.47 -15.12
CA GLU A 73 13.01 -3.53 -14.82
C GLU A 73 13.30 -4.27 -13.51
N LEU A 74 12.45 -4.07 -12.51
CA LEU A 74 12.59 -4.71 -11.20
C LEU A 74 11.92 -6.08 -11.14
N SER A 75 11.34 -6.56 -12.24
CA SER A 75 10.65 -7.84 -12.35
C SER A 75 9.43 -7.99 -11.44
N TYR A 76 8.69 -6.90 -11.26
CA TYR A 76 7.43 -6.94 -10.50
C TYR A 76 6.27 -7.31 -11.43
N GLU A 77 5.39 -8.16 -10.91
CA GLU A 77 4.10 -8.43 -11.52
C GLU A 77 3.04 -7.53 -10.87
N VAL A 78 2.20 -6.90 -11.67
CA VAL A 78 1.15 -6.01 -11.17
C VAL A 78 -0.18 -6.73 -11.19
N LEU A 79 -0.82 -6.83 -10.03
CA LEU A 79 -2.15 -7.43 -9.93
C LEU A 79 -3.19 -6.46 -10.48
N PRO A 80 -4.05 -6.89 -11.43
CA PRO A 80 -5.11 -6.03 -11.94
C PRO A 80 -6.05 -5.55 -10.84
N HIS A 81 -6.42 -4.28 -10.89
CA HIS A 81 -7.34 -3.67 -9.94
C HIS A 81 -8.51 -3.04 -10.69
N LEU A 82 -9.73 -3.34 -10.26
CA LEU A 82 -10.93 -2.76 -10.85
C LEU A 82 -11.01 -1.28 -10.49
N PRO A 83 -11.33 -0.40 -11.47
CA PRO A 83 -11.50 1.03 -11.18
C PRO A 83 -12.58 1.27 -10.13
N TYR A 84 -12.37 2.26 -9.27
CA TYR A 84 -13.33 2.68 -8.24
C TYR A 84 -13.74 1.55 -7.30
N SER A 85 -12.81 0.65 -6.96
CA SER A 85 -13.08 -0.50 -6.09
C SER A 85 -12.13 -0.51 -4.89
N PRO A 86 -12.22 0.47 -3.96
CA PRO A 86 -11.35 0.50 -2.78
C PRO A 86 -11.57 -0.71 -1.87
N ASP A 87 -12.74 -1.34 -1.95
CA ASP A 87 -13.04 -2.55 -1.17
C ASP A 87 -12.13 -3.73 -1.50
N LEU A 88 -11.44 -3.68 -2.63
CA LEU A 88 -10.54 -4.72 -3.09
C LEU A 88 -9.06 -4.41 -2.83
N LEU A 89 -8.74 -3.22 -2.33
CA LEU A 89 -7.36 -2.84 -2.06
C LEU A 89 -7.07 -2.94 -0.55
N PRO A 90 -6.21 -3.88 -0.12
CA PRO A 90 -5.91 -4.08 1.31
C PRO A 90 -5.44 -2.81 2.02
N THR A 91 -4.69 -1.94 1.34
CA THR A 91 -4.25 -0.68 1.92
C THR A 91 -5.44 0.18 2.33
N ASP A 92 -6.53 0.19 1.54
CA ASP A 92 -7.70 0.99 1.84
C ASP A 92 -8.63 0.30 2.83
N TYR A 93 -9.04 -0.95 2.58
CA TYR A 93 -10.06 -1.60 3.42
C TYR A 93 -9.51 -2.06 4.77
N HIS A 94 -8.21 -2.17 4.93
CA HIS A 94 -7.60 -2.67 6.17
C HIS A 94 -6.65 -1.65 6.79
N PHE A 95 -5.54 -1.30 6.11
CA PHE A 95 -4.50 -0.47 6.69
C PHE A 95 -5.02 0.94 7.04
N PHE A 96 -5.52 1.68 6.06
CA PHE A 96 -5.99 3.04 6.29
C PHE A 96 -7.26 3.08 7.14
N LYS A 97 -8.12 2.08 7.05
CA LYS A 97 -9.29 2.00 7.90
C LYS A 97 -8.90 1.97 9.39
N HIS A 98 -7.97 1.09 9.74
CA HIS A 98 -7.51 0.99 11.13
C HIS A 98 -6.68 2.19 11.55
N LEU A 99 -5.87 2.74 10.66
CA LEU A 99 -5.12 3.97 10.92
C LEU A 99 -6.08 5.14 11.22
N ASN A 100 -7.11 5.32 10.41
CA ASN A 100 -8.08 6.39 10.61
C ASN A 100 -8.79 6.25 11.95
N ASN A 101 -9.17 5.02 12.35
CA ASN A 101 -9.77 4.77 13.65
C ASN A 101 -8.82 5.12 14.79
N PHE A 102 -7.54 4.79 14.64
CA PHE A 102 -6.51 5.12 15.64
C PHE A 102 -6.33 6.63 15.78
N LEU A 103 -6.41 7.37 14.68
CA LEU A 103 -6.19 8.82 14.67
C LEU A 103 -7.44 9.62 15.02
N GLN A 104 -8.62 9.01 15.07
CA GLN A 104 -9.90 9.69 15.15
C GLN A 104 -10.05 10.65 16.33
N GLU A 105 -9.51 10.29 17.50
CA GLU A 105 -9.62 11.09 18.71
C GLU A 105 -8.37 11.93 18.99
N LYS A 106 -7.37 11.86 18.12
CA LYS A 106 -6.12 12.58 18.29
C LYS A 106 -6.20 13.97 17.66
N GLN A 107 -5.60 14.95 18.33
CA GLN A 107 -5.50 16.32 17.84
C GLN A 107 -4.06 16.61 17.47
N PHE A 108 -3.86 17.23 16.31
CA PHE A 108 -2.53 17.57 15.82
C PHE A 108 -2.41 19.07 15.66
N LYS A 109 -1.35 19.64 16.25
CA LYS A 109 -1.01 21.05 16.12
C LYS A 109 -0.03 21.28 14.96
N LYS A 110 0.75 20.25 14.62
CA LYS A 110 1.78 20.27 13.59
C LYS A 110 1.75 18.99 12.78
N GLN A 111 2.31 19.05 11.58
CA GLN A 111 2.51 17.85 10.77
C GLN A 111 3.35 16.80 11.51
N GLN A 112 4.36 17.24 12.28
CA GLN A 112 5.20 16.31 13.04
C GLN A 112 4.39 15.48 14.03
N ASP A 113 3.35 16.05 14.63
CA ASP A 113 2.48 15.32 15.56
C ASP A 113 1.73 14.18 14.85
N ALA A 114 1.25 14.44 13.62
CA ALA A 114 0.59 13.44 12.81
C ALA A 114 1.56 12.33 12.38
N GLU A 115 2.78 12.69 12.01
CA GLU A 115 3.82 11.71 11.65
C GLU A 115 4.22 10.84 12.84
N ASN A 116 4.33 11.44 14.03
CA ASN A 116 4.62 10.70 15.26
C ASN A 116 3.49 9.72 15.60
N ALA A 117 2.24 10.14 15.42
CA ALA A 117 1.09 9.27 15.64
C ALA A 117 1.07 8.09 14.67
N PHE A 118 1.43 8.33 13.42
CA PHE A 118 1.57 7.26 12.43
C PHE A 118 2.64 6.25 12.85
N LYS A 119 3.79 6.71 13.29
CA LYS A 119 4.88 5.83 13.78
C LYS A 119 4.43 5.02 14.99
N GLU A 120 3.71 5.65 15.91
CA GLU A 120 3.14 4.96 17.06
C GLU A 120 2.17 3.86 16.63
N PHE A 121 1.31 4.15 15.67
CA PHE A 121 0.38 3.16 15.11
C PHE A 121 1.14 1.95 14.54
N VAL A 122 2.12 2.21 13.68
CA VAL A 122 2.91 1.16 13.04
C VAL A 122 3.65 0.31 14.07
N ASP A 123 4.28 0.95 15.05
CA ASP A 123 5.06 0.25 16.08
C ASP A 123 4.18 -0.64 16.96
N SER A 124 2.91 -0.30 17.11
CA SER A 124 1.95 -1.06 17.93
C SER A 124 1.29 -2.22 17.18
N ARG A 125 1.47 -2.35 15.85
CA ARG A 125 0.83 -3.42 15.07
C ARG A 125 1.69 -4.66 15.03
N SER A 126 1.06 -5.82 15.27
CA SER A 126 1.73 -7.12 15.19
C SER A 126 1.70 -7.63 13.74
N THR A 127 2.47 -8.68 13.47
CA THR A 127 2.44 -9.36 12.16
C THR A 127 1.04 -9.83 11.82
N ASP A 128 0.26 -10.27 12.79
CA ASP A 128 -1.11 -10.74 12.56
C ASP A 128 -2.01 -9.67 11.95
N PHE A 129 -1.78 -8.40 12.29
CA PHE A 129 -2.51 -7.29 11.68
C PHE A 129 -2.35 -7.31 10.15
N TYR A 130 -1.12 -7.44 9.67
CA TYR A 130 -0.81 -7.43 8.25
C TYR A 130 -1.29 -8.71 7.55
N THR A 131 -1.04 -9.85 8.15
CA THR A 131 -1.48 -11.13 7.62
C THR A 131 -3.00 -11.18 7.46
N THR A 132 -3.74 -10.72 8.45
CA THR A 132 -5.21 -10.67 8.42
C THR A 132 -5.70 -9.79 7.27
N GLY A 133 -5.08 -8.64 7.07
CA GLY A 133 -5.46 -7.72 6.00
C GLY A 133 -5.30 -8.33 4.62
N ILE A 134 -4.18 -8.99 4.37
CA ILE A 134 -3.92 -9.65 3.09
C ILE A 134 -4.86 -10.85 2.88
N ASN A 135 -5.08 -11.66 3.91
CA ASN A 135 -5.91 -12.86 3.80
C ASN A 135 -7.38 -12.54 3.48
N LYS A 136 -7.86 -11.35 3.83
CA LYS A 136 -9.21 -10.92 3.48
C LYS A 136 -9.37 -10.65 1.97
N LEU A 137 -8.29 -10.48 1.24
CA LEU A 137 -8.35 -10.14 -0.18
C LEU A 137 -9.08 -11.20 -1.00
N VAL A 138 -8.77 -12.47 -0.79
CA VAL A 138 -9.41 -13.57 -1.53
C VAL A 138 -10.92 -13.56 -1.30
N SER A 139 -11.35 -13.43 -0.06
CA SER A 139 -12.77 -13.37 0.29
C SER A 139 -13.47 -12.18 -0.36
N ARG A 140 -12.84 -11.01 -0.36
CA ARG A 140 -13.40 -9.80 -0.98
C ARG A 140 -13.50 -9.92 -2.50
N TRP A 141 -12.49 -10.49 -3.15
CA TRP A 141 -12.53 -10.76 -4.59
C TRP A 141 -13.67 -11.72 -4.94
N GLN A 142 -13.87 -12.76 -4.12
CA GLN A 142 -14.95 -13.72 -4.32
C GLN A 142 -16.32 -13.05 -4.23
N ARG A 143 -16.51 -12.15 -3.27
CA ARG A 143 -17.76 -11.37 -3.18
C ARG A 143 -17.97 -10.50 -4.40
N CYS A 144 -16.90 -9.86 -4.90
CA CYS A 144 -16.96 -9.03 -6.10
C CYS A 144 -17.41 -9.85 -7.30
N VAL A 145 -16.84 -11.04 -7.50
CA VAL A 145 -17.22 -11.95 -8.57
C VAL A 145 -18.69 -12.38 -8.43
N ASN A 146 -19.12 -12.75 -7.23
CA ASN A 146 -20.49 -13.17 -6.96
C ASN A 146 -21.50 -12.04 -7.19
N SER A 147 -21.07 -10.78 -7.05
CA SER A 147 -21.92 -9.60 -7.27
C SER A 147 -21.78 -9.04 -8.67
N ASN A 148 -21.15 -9.75 -9.60
CA ASN A 148 -20.88 -9.30 -10.97
C ASN A 148 -20.15 -7.94 -11.02
N GLY A 149 -19.21 -7.73 -10.09
CA GLY A 149 -18.44 -6.50 -10.00
C GLY A 149 -19.10 -5.36 -9.24
N SER A 150 -20.27 -5.59 -8.64
CA SER A 150 -20.92 -4.57 -7.81
C SER A 150 -20.15 -4.33 -6.52
N TYR A 151 -20.26 -3.10 -5.98
CA TYR A 151 -19.69 -2.79 -4.67
C TYR A 151 -20.37 -3.58 -3.57
N PHE A 152 -19.62 -3.87 -2.51
CA PHE A 152 -20.13 -4.47 -1.29
C PHE A 152 -19.46 -3.81 -0.08
N ASP A 153 -20.12 -3.81 1.02
CA ASP A 153 -19.62 -3.24 2.28
C ASP A 153 -18.75 -4.22 3.08
#